data_774f679adb5df9f9c0c4d0a741763ead
#
_entry.id   774f679adb5df9f9c0c4d0a741763ead
#
_cell.length_a   1.000
_cell.length_b   1.000
_cell.length_c   1.000
_cell.angle_alpha   90.00
_cell.angle_beta   90.00
_cell.angle_gamma   90.00
#
_symmetry.space_group_name_H-M   'P 1'
#
loop_
_entity.id
_entity.type
_entity.pdbx_description
1 polymer ?
#
loop_
_entity_poly.entity_id
_entity_poly.type
_entity_poly.pdbx_seq_one_letter_code
_entity_poly.pdbx_strand_id
1 'polypeptide(L)'
;MKLERIIVENYRQFENIELTFDSAVTILAGANNSGKTSLITLVKNIFSSEKNNYALSDIPAQNMKCWITCVYPIFYNFFSKEPSMESVEKEFVNILFPKEFGPSLFINTTSIKIHVSYDSNNDDIKMFADYIMDLDYEKNDFYFLYEYEINRSRFVKLIVDNYTKLKNRVDAIKEDERQFTASPIESLKNRILTKERYLKNLLVSFYVKSIIPIAYFCDKDYRNKCVFEDVNTFNKLFNLCFIKASRPLDDDESDHSHMLSKQMIKMVKLDENWNNLIKQLPDELLIPIQEKGIDNAIRDMSLVSLSETIHALEQTNGGKSGELMLDMQVTEDDISELLQRITSATYNVGGYSLGESSQGLGYSNLIYIHLQLKEYERSIDPLKVNIFF
;
A
#
# COMPACT_ATOMS: atom_id res chain seq x y z
N MET A 1 -10.59 18.82 14.69
CA MET A 1 -10.95 17.39 14.85
C MET A 1 -9.74 16.61 15.31
N LYS A 2 -9.93 15.63 16.23
CA LYS A 2 -8.85 14.88 16.88
C LYS A 2 -9.13 13.38 16.83
N LEU A 3 -8.10 12.59 16.50
CA LEU A 3 -8.12 11.15 16.69
C LEU A 3 -7.91 10.86 18.19
N GLU A 4 -8.92 10.30 18.86
CA GLU A 4 -8.88 10.05 20.30
C GLU A 4 -8.32 8.66 20.61
N ARG A 5 -8.77 7.65 19.85
CA ARG A 5 -8.50 6.27 20.18
C ARG A 5 -8.58 5.36 18.96
N ILE A 6 -7.70 4.36 18.93
CA ILE A 6 -7.77 3.22 18.02
C ILE A 6 -7.72 1.95 18.85
N ILE A 7 -8.65 1.02 18.63
CA ILE A 7 -8.60 -0.33 19.19
C ILE A 7 -8.35 -1.28 18.04
N VAL A 8 -7.30 -2.10 18.14
CA VAL A 8 -6.90 -3.07 17.12
C VAL A 8 -7.11 -4.48 17.65
N GLU A 9 -7.89 -5.27 16.94
CA GLU A 9 -8.19 -6.65 17.26
C GLU A 9 -7.64 -7.58 16.15
N ASN A 10 -7.03 -8.70 16.54
CA ASN A 10 -6.57 -9.76 15.64
C ASN A 10 -5.59 -9.31 14.54
N TYR A 11 -4.56 -8.58 14.91
CA TYR A 11 -3.51 -8.13 13.99
C TYR A 11 -2.13 -8.58 14.42
N ARG A 12 -1.46 -9.39 13.59
CA ARG A 12 -0.11 -9.95 13.86
C ARG A 12 -0.04 -10.62 15.25
N GLN A 13 0.69 -10.00 16.17
CA GLN A 13 0.86 -10.46 17.55
C GLN A 13 -0.19 -9.90 18.51
N PHE A 14 -1.04 -9.00 18.06
CA PHE A 14 -2.03 -8.35 18.89
C PHE A 14 -3.38 -9.06 18.79
N GLU A 15 -3.86 -9.59 19.92
CA GLU A 15 -5.24 -10.09 20.05
C GLU A 15 -6.21 -8.92 20.22
N ASN A 16 -5.86 -8.01 21.12
CA ASN A 16 -6.58 -6.76 21.36
C ASN A 16 -5.61 -5.74 21.97
N ILE A 17 -5.49 -4.58 21.35
CA ILE A 17 -4.69 -3.47 21.86
C ILE A 17 -5.42 -2.15 21.65
N GLU A 18 -5.37 -1.30 22.65
CA GLU A 18 -5.91 0.05 22.61
C GLU A 18 -4.79 1.07 22.59
N LEU A 19 -4.89 2.02 21.65
CA LEU A 19 -4.02 3.18 21.52
C LEU A 19 -4.85 4.44 21.76
N THR A 20 -4.48 5.23 22.76
CA THR A 20 -5.06 6.55 23.03
C THR A 20 -4.11 7.62 22.57
N PHE A 21 -4.65 8.67 21.96
CA PHE A 21 -3.88 9.78 21.42
C PHE A 21 -4.07 11.04 22.24
N ASP A 22 -2.98 11.67 22.62
CA ASP A 22 -3.00 12.96 23.30
C ASP A 22 -3.28 14.10 22.30
N SER A 23 -3.63 15.27 22.82
CA SER A 23 -3.94 16.45 22.00
C SER A 23 -2.72 17.03 21.32
N ALA A 24 -1.52 16.86 21.87
CA ALA A 24 -0.30 17.44 21.35
C ALA A 24 0.65 16.39 20.76
N VAL A 25 1.11 15.44 21.55
CA VAL A 25 2.10 14.44 21.14
C VAL A 25 1.83 13.11 21.85
N THR A 26 1.78 12.05 21.07
CA THR A 26 1.73 10.68 21.61
C THR A 26 3.04 9.95 21.32
N ILE A 27 3.68 9.41 22.34
CA ILE A 27 4.93 8.67 22.21
C ILE A 27 4.67 7.17 22.34
N LEU A 28 4.98 6.43 21.28
CA LEU A 28 4.89 4.97 21.27
C LEU A 28 6.23 4.37 21.75
N ALA A 29 6.34 4.04 23.03
CA ALA A 29 7.53 3.45 23.65
C ALA A 29 7.36 1.94 23.89
N GLY A 30 8.46 1.20 23.87
CA GLY A 30 8.46 -0.23 24.17
C GLY A 30 9.76 -0.90 23.73
N ALA A 31 10.00 -2.13 24.20
CA ALA A 31 11.16 -2.94 23.86
C ALA A 31 11.24 -3.25 22.35
N ASN A 32 12.40 -3.69 21.88
CA ASN A 32 12.51 -4.20 20.51
C ASN A 32 11.57 -5.40 20.33
N ASN A 33 10.97 -5.49 19.16
CA ASN A 33 9.97 -6.52 18.81
C ASN A 33 8.65 -6.47 19.61
N SER A 34 8.34 -5.36 20.30
CA SER A 34 7.05 -5.18 20.99
C SER A 34 5.89 -4.85 20.02
N GLY A 35 6.16 -4.76 18.71
CA GLY A 35 5.14 -4.50 17.69
C GLY A 35 4.91 -3.03 17.32
N LYS A 36 5.72 -2.09 17.82
CA LYS A 36 5.60 -0.66 17.47
C LYS A 36 5.49 -0.42 15.97
N THR A 37 6.44 -0.96 15.21
CA THR A 37 6.45 -0.85 13.74
C THR A 37 5.21 -1.49 13.11
N SER A 38 4.71 -2.60 13.68
CA SER A 38 3.49 -3.24 13.21
C SER A 38 2.28 -2.32 13.35
N LEU A 39 2.12 -1.67 14.51
CA LEU A 39 1.04 -0.71 14.75
C LEU A 39 1.14 0.50 13.82
N ILE A 40 2.34 1.09 13.69
CA ILE A 40 2.58 2.22 12.80
C ILE A 40 2.26 1.85 11.34
N THR A 41 2.67 0.66 10.89
CA THR A 41 2.35 0.16 9.54
C THR A 41 0.84 0.00 9.36
N LEU A 42 0.14 -0.53 10.36
CA LEU A 42 -1.31 -0.68 10.31
C LEU A 42 -2.01 0.68 10.20
N VAL A 43 -1.63 1.64 11.04
CA VAL A 43 -2.17 3.02 11.02
C VAL A 43 -1.93 3.66 9.65
N LYS A 44 -0.72 3.54 9.11
CA LYS A 44 -0.42 4.00 7.75
C LYS A 44 -1.37 3.36 6.73
N ASN A 45 -1.54 2.06 6.79
CA ASN A 45 -2.38 1.33 5.83
C ASN A 45 -3.86 1.70 5.90
N ILE A 46 -4.38 2.03 7.09
CA ILE A 46 -5.79 2.40 7.28
C ILE A 46 -6.09 3.79 6.74
N PHE A 47 -5.22 4.77 7.03
CA PHE A 47 -5.48 6.17 6.72
C PHE A 47 -4.86 6.65 5.40
N SER A 48 -4.06 5.81 4.74
CA SER A 48 -3.47 6.12 3.44
C SER A 48 -4.36 5.67 2.30
N SER A 49 -4.46 6.48 1.26
CA SER A 49 -5.10 6.10 -0.02
C SER A 49 -4.22 5.19 -0.90
N GLU A 50 -2.99 4.87 -0.46
CA GLU A 50 -2.15 3.88 -1.13
C GLU A 50 -2.80 2.49 -1.07
N LYS A 51 -2.62 1.67 -2.13
CA LYS A 51 -3.15 0.30 -2.16
C LYS A 51 -2.69 -0.49 -0.95
N ASN A 52 -3.65 -0.83 -0.11
CA ASN A 52 -3.41 -1.61 1.09
C ASN A 52 -3.34 -3.10 0.74
N ASN A 53 -2.17 -3.68 0.84
CA ASN A 53 -1.95 -5.09 0.62
C ASN A 53 -1.92 -5.81 1.98
N TYR A 54 -3.08 -6.31 2.41
CA TYR A 54 -3.15 -7.20 3.56
C TYR A 54 -2.41 -8.50 3.26
N ALA A 55 -1.44 -8.83 4.10
CA ALA A 55 -0.53 -9.95 3.88
C ALA A 55 -0.77 -11.09 4.88
N LEU A 56 -0.24 -12.27 4.58
CA LEU A 56 -0.29 -13.41 5.50
C LEU A 56 0.34 -13.09 6.86
N SER A 57 1.39 -12.26 6.87
CA SER A 57 2.06 -11.81 8.10
C SER A 57 1.19 -10.90 8.99
N ASP A 58 0.08 -10.39 8.48
CA ASP A 58 -0.82 -9.51 9.22
C ASP A 58 -1.87 -10.30 10.02
N ILE A 59 -2.07 -11.57 9.68
CA ILE A 59 -2.97 -12.48 10.38
C ILE A 59 -2.23 -13.11 11.58
N PRO A 60 -2.83 -13.16 12.78
CA PRO A 60 -2.26 -13.90 13.90
C PRO A 60 -2.00 -15.36 13.55
N ALA A 61 -0.79 -15.83 13.79
CA ALA A 61 -0.37 -17.20 13.40
C ALA A 61 -1.28 -18.30 13.99
N GLN A 62 -1.79 -18.08 15.20
CA GLN A 62 -2.70 -19.02 15.87
C GLN A 62 -4.04 -19.10 15.12
N ASN A 63 -4.58 -17.95 14.68
CA ASN A 63 -5.83 -17.88 13.92
C ASN A 63 -5.68 -18.62 12.59
N MET A 64 -4.59 -18.41 11.87
CA MET A 64 -4.32 -19.10 10.61
C MET A 64 -4.16 -20.61 10.81
N LYS A 65 -3.48 -21.03 11.89
CA LYS A 65 -3.34 -22.44 12.23
C LYS A 65 -4.70 -23.09 12.53
N CYS A 66 -5.56 -22.42 13.30
CA CYS A 66 -6.92 -22.91 13.58
C CYS A 66 -7.73 -23.04 12.29
N TRP A 67 -7.69 -22.01 11.45
CA TRP A 67 -8.43 -22.00 10.18
C TRP A 67 -8.04 -23.18 9.28
N ILE A 68 -6.76 -23.35 9.00
CA ILE A 68 -6.32 -24.41 8.10
C ILE A 68 -6.58 -25.81 8.68
N THR A 69 -6.54 -25.95 10.01
CA THR A 69 -6.87 -27.22 10.67
C THR A 69 -8.34 -27.58 10.50
N CYS A 70 -9.23 -26.59 10.49
CA CYS A 70 -10.66 -26.82 10.27
C CYS A 70 -11.01 -26.98 8.77
N VAL A 71 -10.45 -26.13 7.91
CA VAL A 71 -10.83 -26.07 6.50
C VAL A 71 -10.19 -27.18 5.67
N TYR A 72 -8.94 -27.54 5.95
CA TYR A 72 -8.24 -28.56 5.16
C TYR A 72 -8.94 -29.91 5.10
N PRO A 73 -9.40 -30.54 6.20
CA PRO A 73 -10.13 -31.80 6.14
C PRO A 73 -11.42 -31.71 5.33
N ILE A 74 -12.17 -30.60 5.47
CA ILE A 74 -13.40 -30.37 4.72
C ILE A 74 -13.09 -30.29 3.22
N PHE A 75 -12.06 -29.50 2.86
CA PHE A 75 -11.59 -29.37 1.49
C PHE A 75 -11.14 -30.71 0.91
N TYR A 76 -10.27 -31.44 1.63
CA TYR A 76 -9.72 -32.72 1.20
C TYR A 76 -10.83 -33.75 0.98
N ASN A 77 -11.76 -33.89 1.93
CA ASN A 77 -12.89 -34.81 1.83
C ASN A 77 -13.83 -34.46 0.67
N PHE A 78 -14.07 -33.19 0.43
CA PHE A 78 -14.91 -32.73 -0.67
C PHE A 78 -14.28 -33.06 -2.03
N PHE A 79 -13.03 -32.65 -2.25
CA PHE A 79 -12.31 -32.93 -3.51
C PHE A 79 -12.00 -34.41 -3.70
N SER A 80 -11.91 -35.19 -2.62
CA SER A 80 -11.74 -36.64 -2.67
C SER A 80 -12.93 -37.40 -3.28
N LYS A 81 -14.10 -36.78 -3.32
CA LYS A 81 -15.31 -37.37 -3.96
C LYS A 81 -15.42 -37.01 -5.45
N GLU A 82 -14.40 -36.43 -6.03
CA GLU A 82 -14.34 -36.00 -7.42
C GLU A 82 -15.52 -35.09 -7.83
N PRO A 83 -15.75 -33.99 -7.09
CA PRO A 83 -16.88 -33.10 -7.37
C PRO A 83 -16.79 -32.50 -8.77
N SER A 84 -17.93 -32.15 -9.35
CA SER A 84 -17.94 -31.32 -10.55
C SER A 84 -17.59 -29.87 -10.21
N MET A 85 -17.20 -29.08 -11.22
CA MET A 85 -16.91 -27.67 -11.05
C MET A 85 -18.14 -26.90 -10.50
N GLU A 86 -19.33 -27.27 -10.95
CA GLU A 86 -20.62 -26.72 -10.48
C GLU A 86 -20.90 -27.06 -9.00
N SER A 87 -20.53 -28.26 -8.55
CA SER A 87 -20.63 -28.66 -7.13
C SER A 87 -19.67 -27.85 -6.26
N VAL A 88 -18.49 -27.47 -6.76
CA VAL A 88 -17.57 -26.58 -6.05
C VAL A 88 -18.19 -25.22 -5.82
N GLU A 89 -18.85 -24.64 -6.83
CA GLU A 89 -19.48 -23.34 -6.68
C GLU A 89 -20.68 -23.34 -5.73
N LYS A 90 -21.49 -24.39 -5.74
CA LYS A 90 -22.76 -24.43 -5.00
C LYS A 90 -22.65 -25.10 -3.65
N GLU A 91 -22.05 -26.31 -3.60
CA GLU A 91 -22.03 -27.16 -2.40
C GLU A 91 -20.89 -26.81 -1.46
N PHE A 92 -19.67 -26.68 -2.00
CA PHE A 92 -18.49 -26.38 -1.21
C PHE A 92 -18.58 -25.02 -0.53
N VAL A 93 -19.16 -24.03 -1.25
CA VAL A 93 -19.46 -22.70 -0.70
C VAL A 93 -20.40 -22.78 0.49
N ASN A 94 -21.48 -23.57 0.37
CA ASN A 94 -22.44 -23.70 1.46
C ASN A 94 -21.86 -24.43 2.69
N ILE A 95 -20.89 -25.32 2.47
CA ILE A 95 -20.18 -25.98 3.57
C ILE A 95 -19.26 -25.02 4.31
N LEU A 96 -18.53 -24.17 3.56
CA LEU A 96 -17.59 -23.21 4.16
C LEU A 96 -18.30 -21.98 4.72
N PHE A 97 -19.42 -21.57 4.12
CA PHE A 97 -20.17 -20.34 4.45
C PHE A 97 -21.65 -20.68 4.66
N PRO A 98 -21.99 -21.42 5.73
CA PRO A 98 -23.37 -21.78 6.01
C PRO A 98 -24.23 -20.50 6.14
N LYS A 99 -25.40 -20.50 5.48
CA LYS A 99 -26.35 -19.39 5.52
C LYS A 99 -27.05 -19.20 6.86
N GLU A 100 -27.14 -20.26 7.66
CA GLU A 100 -27.81 -20.30 8.96
C GLU A 100 -26.82 -20.68 10.05
N PHE A 101 -26.76 -19.86 11.09
CA PHE A 101 -26.22 -20.04 12.45
C PHE A 101 -25.32 -21.27 12.72
N GLY A 102 -24.30 -21.47 11.91
CA GLY A 102 -23.19 -22.36 12.25
C GLY A 102 -22.02 -21.54 12.80
N PRO A 103 -21.12 -22.12 13.62
CA PRO A 103 -19.88 -21.44 13.97
C PRO A 103 -19.18 -21.10 12.68
N SER A 104 -18.95 -19.82 12.46
CA SER A 104 -18.19 -19.33 11.31
C SER A 104 -16.84 -20.07 11.30
N LEU A 105 -16.58 -20.87 10.27
CA LEU A 105 -15.27 -21.48 10.05
C LEU A 105 -14.20 -20.42 9.74
N PHE A 106 -14.65 -19.17 9.65
CA PHE A 106 -13.76 -18.03 9.37
C PHE A 106 -13.25 -17.43 10.66
N ILE A 107 -11.98 -17.19 10.65
CA ILE A 107 -11.22 -16.50 11.68
C ILE A 107 -11.85 -15.12 11.89
N ASN A 108 -11.84 -14.66 13.15
CA ASN A 108 -11.98 -13.25 13.42
C ASN A 108 -10.89 -12.51 12.66
N THR A 109 -11.30 -11.78 11.64
CA THR A 109 -10.41 -10.97 10.82
C THR A 109 -9.92 -9.77 11.62
N THR A 110 -8.89 -9.11 11.15
CA THR A 110 -8.40 -7.88 11.77
C THR A 110 -9.51 -6.84 11.76
N SER A 111 -9.81 -6.30 12.91
CA SER A 111 -10.82 -5.27 13.16
C SER A 111 -10.18 -4.08 13.85
N ILE A 112 -10.49 -2.87 13.38
CA ILE A 112 -9.93 -1.64 13.91
C ILE A 112 -11.07 -0.67 14.19
N LYS A 113 -11.28 -0.37 15.49
CA LYS A 113 -12.26 0.60 15.97
C LYS A 113 -11.57 1.95 16.12
N ILE A 114 -12.14 2.98 15.54
CA ILE A 114 -11.56 4.32 15.47
C ILE A 114 -12.54 5.30 16.09
N HIS A 115 -12.06 6.11 17.02
CA HIS A 115 -12.81 7.17 17.67
C HIS A 115 -12.19 8.52 17.37
N VAL A 116 -12.99 9.43 16.84
CA VAL A 116 -12.62 10.82 16.49
C VAL A 116 -13.54 11.76 17.23
N SER A 117 -12.97 12.78 17.89
CA SER A 117 -13.72 13.87 18.50
C SER A 117 -13.59 15.16 17.69
N TYR A 118 -14.56 16.05 17.84
CA TYR A 118 -14.50 17.38 17.25
C TYR A 118 -14.97 18.46 18.25
N ASP A 119 -14.48 19.67 18.06
CA ASP A 119 -14.95 20.86 18.80
C ASP A 119 -16.02 21.60 17.97
N SER A 120 -17.25 21.58 18.46
CA SER A 120 -18.39 22.21 17.77
C SER A 120 -18.24 23.72 17.51
N ASN A 121 -17.34 24.40 18.24
CA ASN A 121 -17.09 25.84 18.07
C ASN A 121 -15.99 26.14 17.05
N ASN A 122 -15.05 25.24 16.88
CA ASN A 122 -13.82 25.52 16.12
C ASN A 122 -13.63 24.62 14.89
N ASP A 123 -14.25 23.43 14.86
CA ASP A 123 -14.06 22.45 13.79
C ASP A 123 -15.19 22.50 12.75
N ASP A 124 -14.83 22.49 11.47
CA ASP A 124 -15.78 22.33 10.37
C ASP A 124 -15.96 20.86 10.04
N ILE A 125 -17.12 20.31 10.39
CA ILE A 125 -17.46 18.88 10.20
C ILE A 125 -18.14 18.57 8.85
N LYS A 126 -18.09 19.50 7.89
CA LYS A 126 -18.81 19.36 6.61
C LYS A 126 -18.53 18.05 5.89
N MET A 127 -17.30 17.56 5.90
CA MET A 127 -16.94 16.27 5.30
C MET A 127 -17.44 15.06 6.11
N PHE A 128 -17.79 15.25 7.38
CA PHE A 128 -18.25 14.21 8.29
C PHE A 128 -19.76 14.20 8.47
N ALA A 129 -20.49 15.18 7.93
CA ALA A 129 -21.92 15.37 8.17
C ALA A 129 -22.76 14.14 7.81
N ASP A 130 -22.42 13.44 6.74
CA ASP A 130 -23.14 12.24 6.26
C ASP A 130 -22.89 11.00 7.14
N TYR A 131 -21.96 11.08 8.10
CA TYR A 131 -21.53 9.96 8.96
C TYR A 131 -21.93 10.15 10.42
N ILE A 132 -22.79 11.12 10.71
CA ILE A 132 -23.34 11.35 12.04
C ILE A 132 -24.35 10.25 12.35
N MET A 133 -24.06 9.43 13.37
CA MET A 133 -24.96 8.36 13.83
C MET A 133 -25.80 8.76 15.06
N ASP A 134 -25.36 9.78 15.80
CA ASP A 134 -26.07 10.30 16.97
C ASP A 134 -26.37 11.78 16.74
N LEU A 135 -27.65 12.15 16.84
CA LEU A 135 -28.11 13.54 16.66
C LEU A 135 -28.12 14.33 17.98
N ASP A 136 -27.56 13.77 19.04
CA ASP A 136 -27.44 14.47 20.33
C ASP A 136 -26.36 15.56 20.22
N TYR A 137 -26.75 16.81 20.33
CA TYR A 137 -25.88 17.99 20.20
C TYR A 137 -24.78 18.10 21.27
N GLU A 138 -24.90 17.33 22.37
CA GLU A 138 -23.87 17.26 23.41
C GLU A 138 -22.75 16.27 23.07
N LYS A 139 -22.96 15.45 22.05
CA LYS A 139 -21.98 14.44 21.62
C LYS A 139 -21.25 14.90 20.36
N ASN A 140 -19.97 15.09 20.51
CA ASN A 140 -19.08 15.60 19.47
C ASN A 140 -18.10 14.51 19.01
N ASP A 141 -18.65 13.34 18.64
CA ASP A 141 -17.85 12.15 18.38
C ASP A 141 -18.28 11.44 17.11
N PHE A 142 -17.29 10.91 16.39
CA PHE A 142 -17.47 9.98 15.27
C PHE A 142 -16.82 8.65 15.61
N TYR A 143 -17.47 7.55 15.25
CA TYR A 143 -17.00 6.20 15.45
C TYR A 143 -16.95 5.48 14.11
N PHE A 144 -15.78 4.93 13.79
CA PHE A 144 -15.56 4.18 12.55
C PHE A 144 -15.03 2.80 12.88
N LEU A 145 -15.41 1.83 12.05
CA LEU A 145 -14.92 0.46 12.12
C LEU A 145 -14.30 0.12 10.77
N TYR A 146 -13.05 -0.31 10.80
CA TYR A 146 -12.33 -0.75 9.62
C TYR A 146 -12.02 -2.23 9.76
N GLU A 147 -12.59 -3.07 8.90
CA GLU A 147 -12.48 -4.51 8.98
C GLU A 147 -11.84 -5.07 7.71
N TYR A 148 -10.98 -6.08 7.88
CA TYR A 148 -10.49 -6.88 6.79
C TYR A 148 -11.36 -8.12 6.69
N GLU A 149 -12.27 -8.16 5.74
CA GLU A 149 -13.23 -9.25 5.58
C GLU A 149 -12.89 -10.15 4.38
N ILE A 150 -13.30 -11.41 4.47
CA ILE A 150 -13.18 -12.32 3.34
C ILE A 150 -14.26 -12.04 2.29
N ASN A 151 -13.85 -11.77 1.07
CA ASN A 151 -14.75 -11.73 -0.07
C ASN A 151 -15.03 -13.17 -0.55
N ARG A 152 -16.20 -13.68 -0.19
CA ARG A 152 -16.63 -15.06 -0.46
C ARG A 152 -16.58 -15.39 -1.95
N SER A 153 -17.11 -14.52 -2.80
CA SER A 153 -17.14 -14.71 -4.25
C SER A 153 -15.74 -14.78 -4.84
N ARG A 154 -14.80 -13.94 -4.36
CA ARG A 154 -13.41 -13.96 -4.78
C ARG A 154 -12.69 -15.24 -4.34
N PHE A 155 -12.95 -15.70 -3.13
CA PHE A 155 -12.38 -16.96 -2.62
C PHE A 155 -12.83 -18.16 -3.43
N VAL A 156 -14.14 -18.27 -3.69
CA VAL A 156 -14.73 -19.31 -4.53
C VAL A 156 -14.15 -19.28 -5.93
N LYS A 157 -14.10 -18.12 -6.55
CA LYS A 157 -13.52 -17.94 -7.89
C LYS A 157 -12.08 -18.45 -7.94
N LEU A 158 -11.25 -18.15 -6.94
CA LEU A 158 -9.86 -18.66 -6.88
C LEU A 158 -9.80 -20.18 -6.81
N ILE A 159 -10.74 -20.83 -6.12
CA ILE A 159 -10.81 -22.31 -6.08
C ILE A 159 -11.26 -22.85 -7.42
N VAL A 160 -12.28 -22.27 -8.03
CA VAL A 160 -12.80 -22.69 -9.34
C VAL A 160 -11.74 -22.53 -10.43
N ASP A 161 -11.10 -21.37 -10.52
CA ASP A 161 -10.02 -21.08 -11.48
C ASP A 161 -8.85 -22.04 -11.35
N ASN A 162 -8.64 -22.63 -10.16
CA ASN A 162 -7.58 -23.60 -9.87
C ASN A 162 -8.10 -25.03 -9.71
N TYR A 163 -9.33 -25.31 -10.08
CA TYR A 163 -9.99 -26.62 -9.87
C TYR A 163 -9.14 -27.81 -10.31
N THR A 164 -8.69 -27.83 -11.57
CA THR A 164 -7.90 -28.93 -12.13
C THR A 164 -6.58 -29.12 -11.35
N LYS A 165 -5.93 -28.05 -10.99
CA LYS A 165 -4.69 -28.08 -10.20
C LYS A 165 -4.93 -28.62 -8.78
N LEU A 166 -6.03 -28.25 -8.15
CA LEU A 166 -6.41 -28.73 -6.82
C LEU A 166 -6.78 -30.21 -6.86
N LYS A 167 -7.61 -30.62 -7.84
CA LYS A 167 -7.99 -32.01 -8.04
C LYS A 167 -6.76 -32.90 -8.23
N ASN A 168 -5.87 -32.57 -9.17
CA ASN A 168 -4.67 -33.35 -9.44
C ASN A 168 -3.77 -33.52 -8.19
N ARG A 169 -3.75 -32.53 -7.31
CA ARG A 169 -2.97 -32.59 -6.06
C ARG A 169 -3.62 -33.48 -5.02
N VAL A 170 -4.94 -33.42 -4.87
CA VAL A 170 -5.67 -34.32 -3.99
C VAL A 170 -5.52 -35.77 -4.46
N ASP A 171 -5.64 -36.02 -5.77
CA ASP A 171 -5.47 -37.37 -6.34
C ASP A 171 -4.04 -37.89 -6.14
N ALA A 172 -3.02 -37.05 -6.25
CA ALA A 172 -1.64 -37.41 -5.98
C ALA A 172 -1.37 -37.72 -4.48
N ILE A 173 -2.10 -37.10 -3.56
CA ILE A 173 -2.02 -37.48 -2.12
C ILE A 173 -2.70 -38.78 -1.89
N LYS A 174 -3.90 -39.02 -2.43
CA LYS A 174 -4.65 -40.27 -2.33
C LYS A 174 -3.85 -41.46 -2.86
N GLU A 175 -3.15 -41.29 -3.97
CA GLU A 175 -2.33 -42.36 -4.53
C GLU A 175 -1.17 -42.74 -3.59
N ASP A 176 -0.49 -41.73 -3.02
CA ASP A 176 0.56 -42.00 -2.01
C ASP A 176 -0.02 -42.65 -0.74
N GLU A 177 -1.23 -42.27 -0.29
CA GLU A 177 -1.93 -42.89 0.86
C GLU A 177 -2.29 -44.35 0.60
N ARG A 178 -2.75 -44.69 -0.62
CA ARG A 178 -3.00 -46.09 -1.01
C ARG A 178 -1.73 -46.91 -1.00
N GLN A 179 -0.63 -46.34 -1.55
CA GLN A 179 0.68 -47.02 -1.53
C GLN A 179 1.20 -47.17 -0.10
N PHE A 180 1.06 -46.18 0.76
CA PHE A 180 1.45 -46.25 2.16
C PHE A 180 0.63 -47.31 2.94
N THR A 181 -0.67 -47.39 2.67
CA THR A 181 -1.53 -48.43 3.30
C THR A 181 -1.12 -49.85 2.89
N ALA A 182 -0.70 -50.03 1.61
CA ALA A 182 -0.23 -51.30 1.11
C ALA A 182 1.19 -51.67 1.60
N SER A 183 2.07 -50.65 1.75
CA SER A 183 3.47 -50.84 2.18
C SER A 183 3.93 -49.59 2.97
N PRO A 184 3.82 -49.61 4.32
CA PRO A 184 4.18 -48.49 5.17
C PRO A 184 5.69 -48.23 5.16
N ILE A 185 6.12 -47.23 4.38
CA ILE A 185 7.51 -46.81 4.28
C ILE A 185 7.60 -45.35 4.71
N GLU A 186 8.59 -44.96 5.54
CA GLU A 186 8.76 -43.61 6.06
C GLU A 186 8.92 -42.57 4.95
N SER A 187 9.53 -42.95 3.84
CA SER A 187 9.67 -42.02 2.67
C SER A 187 8.30 -41.68 2.06
N LEU A 188 7.35 -42.59 1.99
CA LEU A 188 5.99 -42.34 1.51
C LEU A 188 5.23 -41.42 2.47
N LYS A 189 5.35 -41.66 3.77
CA LYS A 189 4.77 -40.79 4.80
C LYS A 189 5.26 -39.34 4.67
N ASN A 190 6.58 -39.16 4.51
CA ASN A 190 7.16 -37.81 4.31
C ASN A 190 6.70 -37.19 3.01
N ARG A 191 6.48 -37.93 1.95
CA ARG A 191 5.90 -37.46 0.68
C ARG A 191 4.47 -36.93 0.86
N ILE A 192 3.63 -37.70 1.54
CA ILE A 192 2.24 -37.33 1.86
C ILE A 192 2.24 -36.03 2.64
N LEU A 193 2.98 -35.95 3.75
CA LEU A 193 3.08 -34.75 4.58
C LEU A 193 3.56 -33.48 3.77
N THR A 194 4.50 -33.69 2.88
CA THR A 194 5.00 -32.59 2.02
C THR A 194 3.92 -32.10 1.04
N LYS A 195 3.21 -33.03 0.38
CA LYS A 195 2.11 -32.69 -0.54
C LYS A 195 0.95 -32.02 0.19
N GLU A 196 0.56 -32.53 1.36
CA GLU A 196 -0.45 -31.88 2.21
C GLU A 196 -0.06 -30.47 2.62
N ARG A 197 1.19 -30.30 3.11
CA ARG A 197 1.70 -28.98 3.50
C ARG A 197 1.63 -28.00 2.34
N TYR A 198 1.97 -28.45 1.13
CA TYR A 198 1.88 -27.62 -0.06
C TYR A 198 0.43 -27.23 -0.39
N LEU A 199 -0.51 -28.17 -0.27
CA LEU A 199 -1.93 -27.92 -0.51
C LEU A 199 -2.51 -26.95 0.54
N LYS A 200 -2.15 -27.13 1.81
CA LYS A 200 -2.51 -26.22 2.91
C LYS A 200 -2.01 -24.79 2.64
N ASN A 201 -0.76 -24.64 2.21
CA ASN A 201 -0.20 -23.33 1.87
C ASN A 201 -0.93 -22.66 0.69
N LEU A 202 -1.36 -23.45 -0.28
CA LEU A 202 -2.13 -22.94 -1.41
C LEU A 202 -3.50 -22.41 -0.98
N LEU A 203 -4.21 -23.15 -0.11
CA LEU A 203 -5.49 -22.70 0.47
C LEU A 203 -5.33 -21.44 1.29
N VAL A 204 -4.28 -21.35 2.12
CA VAL A 204 -3.92 -20.15 2.86
C VAL A 204 -3.68 -18.95 1.91
N SER A 205 -2.98 -19.17 0.80
CA SER A 205 -2.76 -18.16 -0.23
C SER A 205 -4.08 -17.66 -0.85
N PHE A 206 -5.04 -18.54 -1.12
CA PHE A 206 -6.35 -18.15 -1.64
C PHE A 206 -7.15 -17.37 -0.61
N TYR A 207 -7.09 -17.78 0.66
CA TYR A 207 -7.72 -17.05 1.76
C TYR A 207 -7.21 -15.61 1.84
N VAL A 208 -5.89 -15.42 1.93
CA VAL A 208 -5.28 -14.08 2.02
C VAL A 208 -5.62 -13.21 0.81
N LYS A 209 -5.55 -13.77 -0.40
CA LYS A 209 -5.91 -13.04 -1.64
C LYS A 209 -7.38 -12.65 -1.72
N SER A 210 -8.23 -13.26 -0.91
CA SER A 210 -9.66 -12.99 -0.88
C SER A 210 -10.07 -11.99 0.19
N ILE A 211 -9.15 -11.58 1.05
CA ILE A 211 -9.40 -10.55 2.06
C ILE A 211 -9.46 -9.19 1.38
N ILE A 212 -10.47 -8.42 1.75
CA ILE A 212 -10.69 -7.04 1.32
C ILE A 212 -10.92 -6.13 2.54
N PRO A 213 -10.44 -4.90 2.51
CA PRO A 213 -10.80 -3.92 3.53
C PRO A 213 -12.22 -3.40 3.30
N ILE A 214 -12.95 -3.20 4.38
CA ILE A 214 -14.27 -2.57 4.40
C ILE A 214 -14.29 -1.55 5.55
N ALA A 215 -14.77 -0.35 5.26
CA ALA A 215 -14.93 0.70 6.25
C ALA A 215 -16.42 0.92 6.58
N TYR A 216 -16.70 1.17 7.84
CA TYR A 216 -18.04 1.45 8.35
C TYR A 216 -18.03 2.69 9.23
N PHE A 217 -19.10 3.44 9.25
CA PHE A 217 -19.40 4.41 10.31
C PHE A 217 -20.43 3.78 11.26
N CYS A 218 -20.26 4.04 12.56
CA CYS A 218 -20.90 3.26 13.61
C CYS A 218 -21.45 4.15 14.74
N ASP A 219 -22.30 3.55 15.57
CA ASP A 219 -22.61 4.08 16.90
C ASP A 219 -21.42 3.89 17.88
N LYS A 220 -21.52 4.49 19.07
CA LYS A 220 -20.51 4.43 20.14
C LYS A 220 -20.11 3.00 20.52
N ASP A 221 -21.05 2.06 20.45
CA ASP A 221 -20.84 0.66 20.84
C ASP A 221 -20.36 -0.22 19.67
N TYR A 222 -20.21 0.34 18.46
CA TYR A 222 -19.84 -0.35 17.21
C TYR A 222 -20.82 -1.49 16.84
N ARG A 223 -22.08 -1.42 17.30
CA ARG A 223 -23.12 -2.43 17.05
C ARG A 223 -23.93 -2.11 15.80
N ASN A 224 -24.37 -0.85 15.69
CA ASN A 224 -25.06 -0.38 14.51
C ASN A 224 -24.00 0.19 13.57
N LYS A 225 -23.81 -0.48 12.44
CA LYS A 225 -22.79 -0.08 11.46
C LYS A 225 -23.37 0.09 10.06
N CYS A 226 -23.00 1.16 9.40
CA CYS A 226 -23.32 1.46 8.02
C CYS A 226 -22.04 1.43 7.19
N VAL A 227 -22.07 0.78 6.03
CA VAL A 227 -20.90 0.65 5.16
C VAL A 227 -20.66 1.94 4.39
N PHE A 228 -19.38 2.34 4.25
CA PHE A 228 -19.00 3.36 3.27
C PHE A 228 -19.15 2.83 1.84
N GLU A 229 -19.42 3.72 0.87
CA GLU A 229 -19.49 3.34 -0.54
C GLU A 229 -18.19 2.65 -1.01
N ASP A 230 -17.06 3.18 -0.61
CA ASP A 230 -15.74 2.57 -0.77
C ASP A 230 -14.77 3.01 0.34
N VAL A 231 -13.64 2.32 0.44
CA VAL A 231 -12.59 2.61 1.41
C VAL A 231 -11.90 3.96 1.12
N ASN A 232 -11.87 4.39 -0.15
CA ASN A 232 -11.25 5.69 -0.50
C ASN A 232 -12.08 6.84 0.05
N THR A 233 -13.41 6.70 0.12
CA THR A 233 -14.30 7.70 0.71
C THR A 233 -13.99 7.87 2.21
N PHE A 234 -13.77 6.77 2.94
CA PHE A 234 -13.29 6.80 4.32
C PHE A 234 -11.91 7.46 4.42
N ASN A 235 -10.95 7.06 3.58
CA ASN A 235 -9.58 7.58 3.64
C ASN A 235 -9.51 9.11 3.39
N LYS A 236 -10.43 9.67 2.60
CA LYS A 236 -10.51 11.12 2.35
C LYS A 236 -10.81 11.95 3.59
N LEU A 237 -11.38 11.35 4.64
CA LEU A 237 -11.66 12.02 5.92
C LEU A 237 -10.38 12.30 6.73
N PHE A 238 -9.28 11.68 6.36
CA PHE A 238 -8.01 11.77 7.08
C PHE A 238 -6.92 12.38 6.19
N ASN A 239 -6.07 13.18 6.80
CA ASN A 239 -4.85 13.71 6.19
C ASN A 239 -3.66 13.13 6.96
N LEU A 240 -3.02 12.12 6.40
CA LEU A 240 -1.91 11.42 7.03
C LEU A 240 -0.58 11.87 6.46
N CYS A 241 0.31 12.39 7.30
CA CYS A 241 1.71 12.57 7.00
C CYS A 241 2.54 11.54 7.79
N PHE A 242 3.38 10.78 7.08
CA PHE A 242 4.18 9.73 7.67
C PHE A 242 5.67 9.89 7.34
N ILE A 243 6.51 10.02 8.38
CA ILE A 243 7.97 10.06 8.24
C ILE A 243 8.54 8.65 8.51
N LYS A 244 9.20 8.06 7.52
CA LYS A 244 9.82 6.74 7.67
C LYS A 244 11.02 6.82 8.62
N ALA A 245 11.13 5.83 9.51
CA ALA A 245 12.30 5.68 10.39
C ALA A 245 13.57 5.29 9.61
N SER A 246 13.44 4.39 8.62
CA SER A 246 14.52 4.11 7.67
C SER A 246 14.58 5.25 6.67
N ARG A 247 15.60 6.05 6.79
CA ARG A 247 15.85 7.19 5.91
C ARG A 247 16.83 6.75 4.83
N PRO A 248 16.59 7.16 3.58
CA PRO A 248 17.51 6.83 2.49
C PRO A 248 18.82 7.64 2.55
N LEU A 249 19.23 8.04 3.74
CA LEU A 249 20.51 8.71 4.02
C LEU A 249 21.61 7.69 4.39
N ASP A 250 21.34 6.39 4.25
CA ASP A 250 22.32 5.34 4.55
C ASP A 250 23.39 5.24 3.48
N ASP A 251 24.58 4.88 3.90
CA ASP A 251 25.92 4.99 3.32
C ASP A 251 26.19 4.32 1.95
N ASP A 252 25.23 3.98 1.15
CA ASP A 252 25.49 3.45 -0.21
C ASP A 252 25.75 4.58 -1.22
N GLU A 253 26.98 4.66 -1.67
CA GLU A 253 27.65 5.78 -2.36
C GLU A 253 27.07 6.22 -3.71
N SER A 254 26.06 5.55 -4.29
CA SER A 254 25.74 5.81 -5.69
C SER A 254 24.52 6.69 -5.99
N ASP A 255 23.59 6.93 -5.03
CA ASP A 255 22.37 7.67 -5.34
C ASP A 255 21.89 8.68 -4.27
N HIS A 256 22.59 8.82 -3.15
CA HIS A 256 22.14 9.57 -1.98
C HIS A 256 22.65 11.01 -1.89
N SER A 257 23.55 11.43 -2.78
CA SER A 257 24.22 12.74 -2.71
C SER A 257 23.29 13.96 -2.90
N HIS A 258 22.00 13.73 -3.21
CA HIS A 258 21.07 14.82 -3.50
C HIS A 258 19.69 14.66 -2.83
N MET A 259 19.58 13.88 -1.76
CA MET A 259 18.29 13.62 -1.11
C MET A 259 17.72 14.86 -0.41
N LEU A 260 18.54 15.55 0.34
CA LEU A 260 18.15 16.79 1.01
C LEU A 260 17.80 17.87 -0.01
N SER A 261 18.62 17.97 -1.06
CA SER A 261 18.39 18.87 -2.19
C SER A 261 17.05 18.61 -2.89
N LYS A 262 16.76 17.33 -3.19
CA LYS A 262 15.46 16.90 -3.78
C LYS A 262 14.27 17.31 -2.91
N GLN A 263 14.41 17.11 -1.58
CA GLN A 263 13.35 17.51 -0.65
C GLN A 263 13.19 19.04 -0.55
N MET A 264 14.29 19.78 -0.54
CA MET A 264 14.26 21.23 -0.56
C MET A 264 13.59 21.77 -1.82
N ILE A 265 13.92 21.22 -2.99
CA ILE A 265 13.30 21.62 -4.27
C ILE A 265 11.79 21.29 -4.26
N LYS A 266 11.40 20.14 -3.71
CA LYS A 266 9.99 19.77 -3.56
C LYS A 266 9.22 20.80 -2.73
N MET A 267 9.84 21.31 -1.67
CA MET A 267 9.26 22.37 -0.83
C MET A 267 9.14 23.71 -1.58
N VAL A 268 10.16 24.06 -2.36
CA VAL A 268 10.18 25.34 -3.13
C VAL A 268 9.16 25.29 -4.26
N LYS A 269 8.85 24.14 -4.83
CA LYS A 269 7.78 23.97 -5.85
C LYS A 269 6.38 24.39 -5.38
N LEU A 270 6.15 24.50 -4.08
CA LEU A 270 4.91 25.01 -3.52
C LEU A 270 4.81 26.54 -3.53
N ASP A 271 5.89 27.25 -3.90
CA ASP A 271 5.94 28.69 -3.99
C ASP A 271 5.50 29.18 -5.39
N GLU A 272 4.60 30.18 -5.44
CA GLU A 272 4.09 30.73 -6.71
C GLU A 272 5.20 31.40 -7.56
N ASN A 273 6.18 32.04 -6.92
CA ASN A 273 7.28 32.68 -7.63
C ASN A 273 8.17 31.65 -8.32
N TRP A 274 8.41 30.51 -7.63
CA TRP A 274 9.12 29.36 -8.21
C TRP A 274 8.37 28.78 -9.42
N ASN A 275 7.07 28.58 -9.30
CA ASN A 275 6.25 28.07 -10.40
C ASN A 275 6.26 29.00 -11.61
N ASN A 276 6.23 30.33 -11.38
CA ASN A 276 6.34 31.31 -12.47
C ASN A 276 7.71 31.27 -13.14
N LEU A 277 8.78 31.10 -12.36
CA LEU A 277 10.14 30.94 -12.89
C LEU A 277 10.24 29.65 -13.75
N ILE A 278 9.75 28.53 -13.24
CA ILE A 278 9.78 27.24 -13.98
C ILE A 278 9.03 27.31 -15.30
N LYS A 279 7.92 28.03 -15.36
CA LYS A 279 7.14 28.24 -16.60
C LYS A 279 7.89 29.03 -17.69
N GLN A 280 8.81 29.90 -17.28
CA GLN A 280 9.58 30.73 -18.22
C GLN A 280 10.86 30.02 -18.69
N LEU A 281 11.42 29.13 -17.87
CA LEU A 281 12.69 28.47 -18.14
C LEU A 281 12.74 27.63 -19.44
N PRO A 282 11.68 26.89 -19.86
CA PRO A 282 11.71 26.16 -21.12
C PRO A 282 12.03 27.04 -22.31
N ASP A 283 11.36 28.19 -22.40
CA ASP A 283 11.60 29.15 -23.50
C ASP A 283 13.00 29.77 -23.42
N GLU A 284 13.46 30.14 -22.22
CA GLU A 284 14.79 30.73 -22.00
C GLU A 284 15.92 29.71 -22.29
N LEU A 285 15.70 28.41 -22.15
CA LEU A 285 16.67 27.37 -22.49
C LEU A 285 16.63 27.00 -23.95
N LEU A 286 15.43 26.87 -24.54
CA LEU A 286 15.27 26.44 -25.94
C LEU A 286 15.71 27.50 -26.94
N ILE A 287 15.46 28.78 -26.69
CA ILE A 287 15.83 29.85 -27.62
C ILE A 287 17.35 29.85 -27.92
N PRO A 288 18.26 29.85 -26.92
CA PRO A 288 19.70 29.81 -27.22
C PRO A 288 20.16 28.50 -27.87
N ILE A 289 19.49 27.39 -27.62
CA ILE A 289 19.78 26.07 -28.27
C ILE A 289 19.44 26.15 -29.75
N GLN A 290 18.28 26.74 -30.09
CA GLN A 290 17.83 26.93 -31.47
C GLN A 290 18.68 27.97 -32.21
N GLU A 291 18.96 29.11 -31.55
CA GLU A 291 19.80 30.16 -32.12
C GLU A 291 21.22 29.69 -32.49
N LYS A 292 21.77 28.74 -31.69
CA LYS A 292 23.07 28.13 -31.97
C LYS A 292 22.96 26.93 -32.91
N GLY A 293 21.78 26.55 -33.37
CA GLY A 293 21.57 25.46 -34.30
C GLY A 293 21.90 24.06 -33.71
N ILE A 294 21.90 23.94 -32.36
CA ILE A 294 22.23 22.69 -31.68
C ILE A 294 21.17 21.62 -31.95
N ASP A 295 19.90 22.03 -31.97
CA ASP A 295 18.76 21.19 -32.31
C ASP A 295 18.90 20.61 -33.74
N ASN A 296 19.28 21.44 -34.73
CA ASN A 296 19.52 21.01 -36.06
C ASN A 296 20.75 20.06 -36.17
N ALA A 297 21.83 20.35 -35.45
CA ALA A 297 22.98 19.48 -35.39
C ALA A 297 22.66 18.10 -34.79
N ILE A 298 21.84 18.02 -33.74
CA ILE A 298 21.38 16.75 -33.15
C ILE A 298 20.52 16.00 -34.16
N ARG A 299 19.61 16.69 -34.85
CA ARG A 299 18.75 16.11 -35.89
C ARG A 299 19.59 15.50 -37.01
N ASP A 300 20.53 16.28 -37.58
CA ASP A 300 21.35 15.87 -38.70
C ASP A 300 22.27 14.68 -38.33
N MET A 301 22.91 14.74 -37.16
CA MET A 301 23.74 13.63 -36.67
C MET A 301 22.94 12.37 -36.42
N SER A 302 21.73 12.51 -35.87
CA SER A 302 20.84 11.37 -35.60
C SER A 302 20.36 10.72 -36.90
N LEU A 303 19.98 11.52 -37.90
CA LEU A 303 19.60 11.04 -39.23
C LEU A 303 20.73 10.28 -39.90
N VAL A 304 21.96 10.79 -39.83
CA VAL A 304 23.13 10.09 -40.35
C VAL A 304 23.37 8.76 -39.64
N SER A 305 23.33 8.78 -38.31
CA SER A 305 23.57 7.55 -37.51
C SER A 305 22.48 6.49 -37.64
N LEU A 306 21.24 6.89 -37.93
CA LEU A 306 20.09 6.00 -38.07
C LEU A 306 19.73 5.70 -39.54
N SER A 307 20.47 6.22 -40.49
CA SER A 307 20.17 6.12 -41.95
C SER A 307 19.94 4.69 -42.43
N GLU A 308 20.77 3.73 -42.00
CA GLU A 308 20.62 2.31 -42.35
C GLU A 308 19.35 1.71 -41.75
N THR A 309 19.02 2.08 -40.51
CA THR A 309 17.79 1.60 -39.82
C THR A 309 16.55 2.19 -40.46
N ILE A 310 16.56 3.48 -40.80
CA ILE A 310 15.47 4.17 -41.50
C ILE A 310 15.22 3.53 -42.86
N HIS A 311 16.30 3.27 -43.61
CA HIS A 311 16.21 2.63 -44.93
C HIS A 311 15.67 1.19 -44.85
N ALA A 312 16.07 0.43 -43.84
CA ALA A 312 15.55 -0.91 -43.61
C ALA A 312 14.03 -0.88 -43.23
N LEU A 313 13.60 0.09 -42.46
CA LEU A 313 12.20 0.29 -42.12
C LEU A 313 11.33 0.71 -43.31
N GLU A 314 11.85 1.58 -44.18
CA GLU A 314 11.18 1.99 -45.42
C GLU A 314 10.93 0.79 -46.36
N GLN A 315 11.85 -0.18 -46.39
CA GLN A 315 11.73 -1.39 -47.22
C GLN A 315 10.72 -2.40 -46.64
N THR A 316 10.52 -2.42 -45.35
CA THR A 316 9.63 -3.41 -44.69
C THR A 316 8.16 -2.98 -44.64
N ASN A 317 7.86 -1.70 -44.71
CA ASN A 317 6.51 -1.15 -44.46
C ASN A 317 5.73 -0.76 -45.75
N GLY A 318 6.11 -1.22 -46.92
CA GLY A 318 5.30 -1.02 -48.16
C GLY A 318 5.21 0.41 -48.65
N GLY A 319 6.14 1.29 -48.27
CA GLY A 319 6.22 2.68 -48.74
C GLY A 319 6.44 3.70 -47.64
N LYS A 320 6.86 4.88 -47.97
CA LYS A 320 7.12 5.98 -47.04
C LYS A 320 5.84 6.37 -46.32
N SER A 321 5.77 6.13 -45.00
CA SER A 321 4.69 6.60 -44.13
C SER A 321 5.01 7.90 -43.39
N GLY A 322 6.04 8.63 -43.79
CA GLY A 322 6.51 9.88 -43.18
C GLY A 322 8.04 9.89 -42.99
N GLU A 323 8.59 11.05 -42.71
CA GLU A 323 10.00 11.20 -42.33
C GLU A 323 10.14 10.97 -40.81
N LEU A 324 11.01 10.05 -40.41
CA LEU A 324 11.37 9.87 -39.00
C LEU A 324 12.40 10.96 -38.64
N MET A 325 12.03 11.86 -37.73
CA MET A 325 12.90 12.93 -37.25
C MET A 325 12.98 12.89 -35.72
N LEU A 326 14.12 13.30 -35.19
CA LEU A 326 14.32 13.53 -33.76
C LEU A 326 14.21 15.03 -33.48
N ASP A 327 13.19 15.43 -32.74
CA ASP A 327 12.98 16.81 -32.29
C ASP A 327 13.23 16.91 -30.77
N MET A 328 13.95 17.99 -30.39
CA MET A 328 14.17 18.32 -29.00
C MET A 328 12.93 19.06 -28.46
N GLN A 329 12.30 18.48 -27.44
CA GLN A 329 11.21 19.12 -26.72
C GLN A 329 11.59 19.21 -25.24
N VAL A 330 11.40 20.37 -24.62
CA VAL A 330 11.65 20.59 -23.19
C VAL A 330 10.36 21.06 -22.55
N THR A 331 9.90 20.31 -21.57
CA THR A 331 8.69 20.61 -20.81
C THR A 331 9.03 21.19 -19.43
N GLU A 332 8.03 21.74 -18.72
CA GLU A 332 8.19 22.19 -17.32
C GLU A 332 8.64 21.03 -16.41
N ASP A 333 8.17 19.82 -16.70
CA ASP A 333 8.55 18.62 -15.93
C ASP A 333 10.02 18.23 -16.16
N ASP A 334 10.51 18.32 -17.41
CA ASP A 334 11.92 18.05 -17.74
C ASP A 334 12.85 19.05 -17.03
N ILE A 335 12.50 20.34 -17.03
CA ILE A 335 13.24 21.36 -16.29
C ILE A 335 13.23 21.05 -14.80
N SER A 336 12.10 20.72 -14.28
CA SER A 336 11.93 20.39 -12.85
C SER A 336 12.78 19.17 -12.44
N GLU A 337 12.84 18.15 -13.29
CA GLU A 337 13.68 16.97 -13.08
C GLU A 337 15.18 17.30 -13.24
N LEU A 338 15.53 18.10 -14.22
CA LEU A 338 16.90 18.58 -14.40
C LEU A 338 17.39 19.34 -13.17
N LEU A 339 16.61 20.29 -12.67
CA LEU A 339 16.95 21.07 -11.48
C LEU A 339 17.14 20.17 -10.24
N GLN A 340 16.33 19.12 -10.10
CA GLN A 340 16.51 18.15 -9.00
C GLN A 340 17.82 17.36 -9.11
N ARG A 341 18.29 17.13 -10.32
CA ARG A 341 19.56 16.37 -10.56
C ARG A 341 20.80 17.25 -10.43
N ILE A 342 20.74 18.52 -10.84
CA ILE A 342 21.91 19.40 -10.86
C ILE A 342 22.05 20.28 -9.62
N THR A 343 20.97 20.43 -8.82
CA THR A 343 21.01 21.24 -7.61
C THR A 343 21.44 20.39 -6.42
N SER A 344 22.47 20.83 -5.70
CA SER A 344 22.95 20.23 -4.47
C SER A 344 22.85 21.19 -3.31
N ALA A 345 22.38 20.73 -2.14
CA ALA A 345 22.42 21.51 -0.92
C ALA A 345 23.88 21.66 -0.46
N THR A 346 24.27 22.89 -0.16
CA THR A 346 25.61 23.18 0.35
C THR A 346 25.53 23.95 1.65
N TYR A 347 26.51 23.72 2.51
CA TYR A 347 26.66 24.39 3.78
C TYR A 347 27.83 25.37 3.70
N ASN A 348 27.60 26.62 3.99
CA ASN A 348 28.67 27.62 4.02
C ASN A 348 29.21 27.73 5.44
N VAL A 349 30.44 27.28 5.64
CA VAL A 349 31.15 27.33 6.91
C VAL A 349 32.44 28.11 6.73
N GLY A 350 32.54 29.29 7.34
CA GLY A 350 33.76 30.11 7.30
C GLY A 350 34.18 30.56 5.90
N GLY A 351 33.22 30.70 4.95
CA GLY A 351 33.46 31.07 3.54
C GLY A 351 33.73 29.89 2.60
N TYR A 352 33.68 28.67 3.10
CA TYR A 352 33.79 27.43 2.29
C TYR A 352 32.44 26.76 2.14
N SER A 353 32.11 26.35 0.93
CA SER A 353 30.89 25.59 0.62
C SER A 353 31.20 24.10 0.75
N LEU A 354 30.54 23.44 1.70
CA LEU A 354 30.64 22.00 1.93
C LEU A 354 29.40 21.33 1.36
N GLY A 355 29.57 20.20 0.67
CA GLY A 355 28.46 19.43 0.11
C GLY A 355 27.61 18.74 1.19
N GLU A 356 26.45 18.26 0.77
CA GLU A 356 25.46 17.58 1.62
C GLU A 356 26.09 16.41 2.42
N SER A 357 26.97 15.63 1.79
CA SER A 357 27.68 14.50 2.40
C SER A 357 28.70 14.88 3.48
N SER A 358 29.06 16.17 3.57
CA SER A 358 30.04 16.66 4.60
C SER A 358 29.43 16.83 5.98
N GLN A 359 28.11 16.77 6.09
CA GLN A 359 27.41 16.87 7.38
C GLN A 359 27.16 15.48 7.98
N GLY A 360 27.25 15.40 9.31
CA GLY A 360 26.90 14.17 10.00
C GLY A 360 25.43 13.80 9.82
N LEU A 361 25.13 12.51 9.68
CA LEU A 361 23.80 11.94 9.47
C LEU A 361 22.74 12.50 10.43
N GLY A 362 23.10 12.79 11.68
CA GLY A 362 22.19 13.36 12.68
C GLY A 362 21.66 14.74 12.29
N TYR A 363 22.50 15.61 11.75
CA TYR A 363 22.10 16.96 11.35
C TYR A 363 21.27 16.95 10.06
N SER A 364 21.68 16.16 9.07
CA SER A 364 20.92 15.98 7.84
C SER A 364 19.52 15.41 8.11
N ASN A 365 19.44 14.47 9.06
CA ASN A 365 18.18 13.92 9.53
C ASN A 365 17.29 14.97 10.21
N LEU A 366 17.86 15.86 11.02
CA LEU A 366 17.10 16.94 11.66
C LEU A 366 16.51 17.91 10.63
N ILE A 367 17.30 18.29 9.62
CA ILE A 367 16.82 19.14 8.51
C ILE A 367 15.70 18.44 7.77
N TYR A 368 15.85 17.16 7.43
CA TYR A 368 14.84 16.38 6.76
C TYR A 368 13.50 16.35 7.54
N ILE A 369 13.56 16.09 8.86
CA ILE A 369 12.37 16.12 9.72
C ILE A 369 11.72 17.51 9.70
N HIS A 370 12.54 18.57 9.78
CA HIS A 370 12.04 19.94 9.74
C HIS A 370 11.32 20.26 8.41
N LEU A 371 11.87 19.82 7.29
CA LEU A 371 11.25 19.98 5.98
C LEU A 371 9.92 19.25 5.89
N GLN A 372 9.86 17.99 6.39
CA GLN A 372 8.62 17.22 6.43
C GLN A 372 7.56 17.87 7.33
N LEU A 373 7.95 18.39 8.48
CA LEU A 373 7.05 19.15 9.38
C LEU A 373 6.48 20.40 8.67
N LYS A 374 7.32 21.13 7.95
CA LYS A 374 6.86 22.31 7.19
C LYS A 374 5.94 21.95 6.02
N GLU A 375 6.21 20.84 5.35
CA GLU A 375 5.32 20.29 4.31
C GLU A 375 3.95 19.92 4.93
N TYR A 376 3.96 19.24 6.07
CA TYR A 376 2.75 18.89 6.80
C TYR A 376 1.97 20.12 7.26
N GLU A 377 2.61 21.13 7.89
CA GLU A 377 1.96 22.37 8.30
C GLU A 377 1.19 23.04 7.13
N ARG A 378 1.75 22.99 5.91
CA ARG A 378 1.11 23.53 4.70
C ARG A 378 -0.02 22.63 4.17
N SER A 379 0.04 21.35 4.45
CA SER A 379 -0.95 20.37 4.00
C SER A 379 -2.11 20.18 4.97
N ILE A 380 -2.10 20.83 6.14
CA ILE A 380 -3.19 20.76 7.13
C ILE A 380 -4.51 21.22 6.46
N ASP A 381 -5.48 20.31 6.51
CA ASP A 381 -6.82 20.54 5.99
C ASP A 381 -7.79 20.63 7.18
N PRO A 382 -8.43 21.77 7.43
CA PRO A 382 -9.33 21.97 8.57
C PRO A 382 -10.58 21.08 8.49
N LEU A 383 -10.92 20.55 7.30
CA LEU A 383 -12.07 19.67 7.09
C LEU A 383 -11.76 18.20 7.40
N LYS A 384 -10.51 17.86 7.70
CA LYS A 384 -10.05 16.48 7.90
C LYS A 384 -9.45 16.26 9.28
N VAL A 385 -9.35 15.00 9.67
CA VAL A 385 -8.52 14.62 10.80
C VAL A 385 -7.06 14.59 10.34
N ASN A 386 -6.25 15.53 10.85
CA ASN A 386 -4.85 15.65 10.48
C ASN A 386 -4.00 14.77 11.42
N ILE A 387 -3.24 13.84 10.86
CA ILE A 387 -2.44 12.86 11.59
C ILE A 387 -0.99 12.95 11.12
N PHE A 388 -0.06 13.12 12.03
CA PHE A 388 1.36 13.16 11.77
C PHE A 388 2.08 12.05 12.54
N PHE A 389 2.84 11.19 11.82
CA PHE A 389 3.61 10.09 12.41
C PHE A 389 5.08 10.16 12.08
#